data_a90e7a1c487f06de9217329a61f91c6e
#
_entry.id   a90e7a1c487f06de9217329a61f91c6e
#
_cell.length_a   1.000
_cell.length_b   1.000
_cell.length_c   1.000
_cell.angle_alpha   90.00
_cell.angle_beta   90.00
_cell.angle_gamma   90.00
#
_symmetry.space_group_name_H-M   'P 1'
#
loop_
_entity.id
_entity.type
_entity.pdbx_description
1 polymer ?
#
loop_
_entity_poly.entity_id
_entity_poly.type
_entity_poly.pdbx_seq_one_letter_code
_entity_poly.pdbx_strand_id
1 'polypeptide(L)'
;MNKPAFDKSNLPSRHVSVGPARAPHRSFYYAMGMTAEEIAQPFVGVATCWNEAAPCNISLNRQAQAAKIGVKHAAGTPREFTTITVT
;
A
#
# COMPACT_ATOMS: atom_id res chain seq x y z
N MET A 1 -6.23 -20.44 6.32
CA MET A 1 -5.79 -19.09 5.95
C MET A 1 -4.44 -18.81 6.61
N ASN A 2 -3.46 -18.40 5.85
CA ASN A 2 -2.12 -18.16 6.38
C ASN A 2 -2.10 -16.88 7.22
N LYS A 3 -1.40 -16.91 8.34
CA LYS A 3 -1.20 -15.71 9.15
C LYS A 3 -0.24 -14.76 8.44
N PRO A 4 -0.47 -13.44 8.51
CA PRO A 4 0.52 -12.48 8.03
C PRO A 4 1.86 -12.66 8.74
N ALA A 5 2.95 -12.36 8.06
CA ALA A 5 4.29 -12.44 8.65
C ALA A 5 4.49 -11.43 9.79
N PHE A 6 3.73 -10.34 9.78
CA PHE A 6 3.78 -9.30 10.81
C PHE A 6 2.43 -9.18 11.49
N ASP A 7 2.45 -8.94 12.80
CA ASP A 7 1.24 -8.69 13.56
C ASP A 7 0.78 -7.24 13.33
N LYS A 8 -0.25 -7.09 12.53
CA LYS A 8 -0.83 -5.79 12.20
C LYS A 8 -1.47 -5.10 13.40
N SER A 9 -1.79 -5.83 14.46
CA SER A 9 -2.47 -5.26 15.63
C SER A 9 -1.66 -4.15 16.31
N ASN A 10 -0.35 -4.12 16.09
CA ASN A 10 0.54 -3.11 16.65
C ASN A 10 0.96 -2.06 15.62
N LEU A 11 0.42 -2.09 14.41
CA LEU A 11 0.82 -1.18 13.33
C LEU A 11 -0.31 -0.21 12.98
N PRO A 12 0.03 1.01 12.51
CA PRO A 12 -0.98 2.06 12.27
C PRO A 12 -2.10 1.66 11.31
N SER A 13 -1.83 0.84 10.31
CA SER A 13 -2.85 0.49 9.32
C SER A 13 -4.00 -0.33 9.89
N ARG A 14 -3.89 -0.83 11.13
CA ARG A 14 -5.01 -1.49 11.80
C ARG A 14 -6.21 -0.56 11.98
N HIS A 15 -5.96 0.73 12.09
CA HIS A 15 -7.02 1.72 12.33
C HIS A 15 -8.04 1.79 11.19
N VAL A 16 -7.67 1.34 10.00
CA VAL A 16 -8.55 1.41 8.82
C VAL A 16 -8.99 0.03 8.32
N SER A 17 -8.46 -1.05 8.89
CA SER A 17 -8.68 -2.38 8.31
C SER A 17 -9.03 -3.47 9.31
N VAL A 18 -8.87 -3.25 10.62
CA VAL A 18 -9.05 -4.28 11.62
C VAL A 18 -10.26 -3.99 12.50
N GLY A 19 -11.02 -5.03 12.83
CA GLY A 19 -12.13 -4.97 13.75
C GLY A 19 -13.49 -4.77 13.07
N PRO A 20 -14.59 -5.08 13.77
CA PRO A 20 -15.94 -4.95 13.22
C PRO A 20 -16.32 -3.53 12.84
N ALA A 21 -15.83 -2.53 13.57
CA ALA A 21 -16.12 -1.13 13.29
C ALA A 21 -15.52 -0.65 11.96
N ARG A 22 -14.56 -1.39 11.40
CA ARG A 22 -13.90 -1.05 10.14
C ARG A 22 -14.38 -1.89 8.96
N ALA A 23 -15.47 -2.64 9.11
CA ALA A 23 -16.05 -3.38 8.01
C ALA A 23 -16.39 -2.50 6.80
N PRO A 24 -16.96 -1.29 6.95
CA PRO A 24 -17.18 -0.41 5.81
C PRO A 24 -15.89 -0.03 5.08
N HIS A 25 -14.80 0.22 5.82
CA HIS A 25 -13.51 0.52 5.21
C HIS A 25 -12.98 -0.67 4.41
N ARG A 26 -13.11 -1.88 4.95
CA ARG A 26 -12.69 -3.08 4.24
C ARG A 26 -13.48 -3.30 2.95
N SER A 27 -14.76 -2.93 2.93
CA SER A 27 -15.56 -3.08 1.71
C SER A 27 -15.01 -2.22 0.57
N PHE A 28 -14.49 -1.02 0.88
CA PHE A 28 -13.82 -0.20 -0.14
C PHE A 28 -12.57 -0.88 -0.67
N TYR A 29 -11.78 -1.50 0.20
CA TYR A 29 -10.57 -2.21 -0.24
C TYR A 29 -10.91 -3.41 -1.11
N TYR A 30 -11.95 -4.17 -0.77
CA TYR A 30 -12.42 -5.26 -1.63
C TYR A 30 -12.88 -4.75 -3.00
N ALA A 31 -13.58 -3.62 -3.01
CA ALA A 31 -14.02 -3.01 -4.26
C ALA A 31 -12.84 -2.57 -5.16
N MET A 32 -11.69 -2.28 -4.56
CA MET A 32 -10.46 -1.95 -5.28
C MET A 32 -9.70 -3.18 -5.76
N GLY A 33 -10.21 -4.37 -5.53
CA GLY A 33 -9.60 -5.62 -5.97
C GLY A 33 -8.64 -6.25 -4.98
N MET A 34 -8.57 -5.76 -3.74
CA MET A 34 -7.71 -6.35 -2.72
C MET A 34 -8.34 -7.63 -2.15
N THR A 35 -7.48 -8.60 -1.84
CA THR A 35 -7.89 -9.83 -1.18
C THR A 35 -7.95 -9.67 0.33
N ALA A 36 -8.64 -10.59 1.03
CA ALA A 36 -8.66 -10.58 2.48
C ALA A 36 -7.26 -10.68 3.09
N GLU A 37 -6.38 -11.47 2.47
CA GLU A 37 -5.01 -11.61 2.92
C GLU A 37 -4.24 -10.30 2.79
N GLU A 38 -4.39 -9.60 1.68
CA GLU A 38 -3.74 -8.30 1.48
C GLU A 38 -4.21 -7.27 2.50
N ILE A 39 -5.50 -7.25 2.83
CA ILE A 39 -6.05 -6.33 3.82
C ILE A 39 -5.53 -6.66 5.21
N ALA A 40 -5.30 -7.93 5.51
CA ALA A 40 -4.78 -8.35 6.81
C ALA A 40 -3.30 -8.01 6.99
N GLN A 41 -2.56 -7.81 5.92
CA GLN A 41 -1.15 -7.46 5.98
C GLN A 41 -0.96 -5.97 6.32
N PRO A 42 0.19 -5.56 6.88
CA PRO A 42 0.47 -4.15 7.10
C PRO A 42 0.47 -3.38 5.78
N PHE A 43 -0.14 -2.21 5.77
CA PHE A 43 -0.09 -1.33 4.61
C PHE A 43 1.20 -0.52 4.65
N VAL A 44 1.92 -0.49 3.54
CA VAL A 44 3.15 0.27 3.40
C VAL A 44 2.94 1.31 2.31
N GLY A 45 3.01 2.57 2.68
CA GLY A 45 2.88 3.67 1.73
C GLY A 45 4.11 3.78 0.84
N VAL A 46 3.89 3.84 -0.47
CA VAL A 46 4.95 4.09 -1.45
C VAL A 46 4.66 5.44 -2.09
N ALA A 47 5.34 6.46 -1.59
CA ALA A 47 5.14 7.83 -2.06
C ALA A 47 6.12 8.15 -3.18
N THR A 48 5.62 8.70 -4.28
CA THR A 48 6.46 9.14 -5.39
C THR A 48 6.06 10.54 -5.82
N CYS A 49 6.96 11.20 -6.54
CA CYS A 49 6.68 12.46 -7.22
C CYS A 49 6.61 12.27 -8.73
N TRP A 50 6.20 11.06 -9.17
CA TRP A 50 6.18 10.77 -10.59
C TRP A 50 5.34 11.78 -11.36
N ASN A 51 5.91 12.25 -12.46
CA ASN A 51 5.24 13.19 -13.36
C ASN A 51 5.96 13.13 -14.70
N GLU A 52 5.23 12.89 -15.77
CA GLU A 52 5.86 12.79 -17.09
C GLU A 52 6.29 14.14 -17.66
N ALA A 53 5.80 15.25 -17.09
CA ALA A 53 6.19 16.59 -17.52
C ALA A 53 7.51 17.05 -16.90
N ALA A 54 8.00 16.35 -15.86
CA ALA A 54 9.25 16.69 -15.17
C ALA A 54 10.31 15.67 -15.52
N PRO A 55 11.37 16.03 -16.27
CA PRO A 55 12.37 15.05 -16.73
C PRO A 55 13.04 14.26 -15.62
N CYS A 56 13.26 14.89 -14.46
CA CYS A 56 13.90 14.23 -13.34
C CYS A 56 13.05 13.13 -12.70
N ASN A 57 11.74 13.13 -12.97
CA ASN A 57 10.79 12.26 -12.29
C ASN A 57 10.17 11.20 -13.20
N ILE A 58 10.56 11.15 -14.47
CA ILE A 58 9.97 10.22 -15.45
C ILE A 58 10.17 8.76 -15.06
N SER A 59 11.33 8.42 -14.48
CA SER A 59 11.64 7.03 -14.12
C SER A 59 11.04 6.59 -12.78
N LEU A 60 10.37 7.47 -12.05
CA LEU A 60 9.88 7.15 -10.71
C LEU A 60 8.82 6.05 -10.72
N ASN A 61 8.03 5.91 -11.79
CA ASN A 61 7.04 4.85 -11.86
C ASN A 61 7.69 3.46 -11.87
N ARG A 62 8.85 3.31 -12.53
CA ARG A 62 9.61 2.04 -12.50
C ARG A 62 10.16 1.77 -11.11
N GLN A 63 10.68 2.80 -10.46
CA GLN A 63 11.20 2.69 -9.11
C GLN A 63 10.08 2.32 -8.13
N ALA A 64 8.89 2.91 -8.30
CA ALA A 64 7.74 2.58 -7.47
C ALA A 64 7.32 1.12 -7.65
N GLN A 65 7.34 0.60 -8.89
CA GLN A 65 7.01 -0.80 -9.13
C GLN A 65 8.00 -1.72 -8.43
N ALA A 66 9.29 -1.41 -8.49
CA ALA A 66 10.30 -2.20 -7.80
C ALA A 66 10.12 -2.16 -6.29
N ALA A 67 9.82 -0.99 -5.73
CA ALA A 67 9.56 -0.84 -4.30
C ALA A 67 8.34 -1.65 -3.87
N LYS A 68 7.27 -1.63 -4.67
CA LYS A 68 6.05 -2.41 -4.37
C LYS A 68 6.32 -3.91 -4.38
N ILE A 69 7.14 -4.37 -5.31
CA ILE A 69 7.53 -5.79 -5.34
C ILE A 69 8.29 -6.15 -4.06
N GLY A 70 9.22 -5.30 -3.62
CA GLY A 70 9.95 -5.52 -2.38
C GLY A 70 9.04 -5.58 -1.16
N VAL A 71 8.05 -4.69 -1.08
CA VAL A 71 7.08 -4.68 0.01
C VAL A 71 6.27 -5.98 0.03
N LYS A 72 5.83 -6.47 -1.13
CA LYS A 72 5.10 -7.73 -1.22
C LYS A 72 5.94 -8.91 -0.76
N HIS A 73 7.23 -8.94 -1.13
CA HIS A 73 8.14 -9.99 -0.68
C HIS A 73 8.32 -9.99 0.83
N ALA A 74 8.20 -8.85 1.47
CA ALA A 74 8.30 -8.72 2.92
C ALA A 74 6.95 -8.91 3.63
N ALA A 75 5.93 -9.39 2.94
CA ALA A 75 4.58 -9.63 3.47
C ALA A 75 3.83 -8.37 3.88
N GLY A 76 4.14 -7.23 3.26
CA GLY A 76 3.37 -6.01 3.37
C GLY A 76 2.43 -5.84 2.18
N THR A 77 1.46 -4.96 2.32
CA THR A 77 0.57 -4.57 1.22
C THR A 77 0.94 -3.17 0.77
N PRO A 78 1.57 -3.02 -0.41
CA PRO A 78 1.99 -1.69 -0.86
C PRO A 78 0.79 -0.89 -1.37
N ARG A 79 0.75 0.39 -0.99
CA ARG A 79 -0.23 1.34 -1.52
C ARG A 79 0.54 2.55 -2.05
N GLU A 80 0.53 2.71 -3.36
CA GLU A 80 1.24 3.80 -4.03
C GLU A 80 0.38 5.06 -4.06
N PHE A 81 1.02 6.21 -3.83
CA PHE A 81 0.37 7.50 -4.03
C PHE A 81 1.42 8.52 -4.50
N THR A 82 0.94 9.56 -5.16
CA THR A 82 1.82 10.59 -5.67
C THR A 82 1.74 11.85 -4.81
N THR A 83 2.86 12.55 -4.73
CA THR A 83 2.97 13.84 -4.03
C THR A 83 3.24 14.94 -5.05
N ILE A 84 3.29 16.18 -4.55
CA ILE A 84 3.55 17.34 -5.42
C ILE A 84 4.97 17.24 -5.99
N THR A 85 5.07 17.35 -7.32
CA THR A 85 6.35 17.39 -8.00
C THR A 85 6.94 18.79 -7.90
N VAL A 86 8.20 18.85 -7.48
CA VAL A 86 8.97 20.09 -7.45
C VAL A 86 10.14 19.94 -8.44
N THR A 87 10.18 20.83 -9.42
CA THR A 87 11.25 20.83 -10.44
C THR A 87 12.12 22.06 -10.32
#